data_30133a1f8f9ebaa84130b842f6e53707
#
_entry.id   30133a1f8f9ebaa84130b842f6e53707
#
_cell.length_a   1.000
_cell.length_b   1.000
_cell.length_c   1.000
_cell.angle_alpha   90.00
_cell.angle_beta   90.00
_cell.angle_gamma   90.00
#
_symmetry.space_group_name_H-M   'P 1'
#
loop_
_entity.id
_entity.type
_entity.pdbx_description
1 polymer ?
#
loop_
_entity_poly.entity_id
_entity_poly.type
_entity_poly.pdbx_seq_one_letter_code
_entity_poly.pdbx_strand_id
1 'polypeptide(L)' 'MVRADRPLWLSERPLPLACEVQLRAHGAVHGCVAHEDGSGWRLELTTPARGIAPGQAAVLYEGDRVLASATIS' A
#
# COMPACT_ATOMS: atom_id res chain seq x y z
N MET A 1 -7.06 -8.53 -3.99
CA MET A 1 -7.10 -7.10 -3.64
C MET A 1 -6.83 -6.92 -2.17
N VAL A 2 -6.01 -5.96 -1.82
CA VAL A 2 -5.59 -5.72 -0.44
C VAL A 2 -6.26 -4.46 0.07
N ARG A 3 -6.79 -4.50 1.29
CA ARG A 3 -7.34 -3.32 1.95
C ARG A 3 -6.46 -2.94 3.13
N ALA A 4 -6.31 -1.64 3.35
CA ALA A 4 -5.50 -1.12 4.43
C ALA A 4 -6.17 0.11 5.04
N ASP A 5 -6.05 0.24 6.35
CA ASP A 5 -6.69 1.29 7.11
C ASP A 5 -5.68 2.18 7.81
N ARG A 6 -6.13 3.33 8.28
CA ARG A 6 -5.33 4.29 9.03
C ARG A 6 -4.09 4.74 8.29
N PRO A 7 -4.24 5.30 7.08
CA PRO A 7 -3.08 5.76 6.32
C PRO A 7 -2.40 6.94 7.01
N LEU A 8 -1.07 6.90 6.98
CA LEU A 8 -0.22 7.98 7.45
C LEU A 8 0.65 8.41 6.29
N TRP A 9 0.45 9.62 5.80
CA TRP A 9 1.17 10.15 4.65
C TRP A 9 2.41 10.93 5.08
N LEU A 10 3.54 10.59 4.48
CA LEU A 10 4.76 11.39 4.58
C LEU A 10 4.85 12.37 3.42
N SER A 11 4.36 11.97 2.26
CA SER A 11 4.31 12.81 1.08
C SER A 11 3.00 12.52 0.36
N GLU A 12 1.98 13.29 0.70
CA GLU A 12 0.62 13.02 0.23
C GLU A 12 0.51 13.12 -1.28
N ARG A 13 -0.23 12.19 -1.87
CA ARG A 13 -0.54 12.16 -3.30
C ARG A 13 -2.04 11.94 -3.48
N PRO A 14 -2.62 12.51 -4.54
CA PRO A 14 -4.02 12.24 -4.84
C PRO A 14 -4.22 10.79 -5.28
N LEU A 15 -5.35 10.22 -4.91
CA LEU A 15 -5.75 8.87 -5.32
C LEU A 15 -6.79 8.94 -6.43
N PRO A 16 -6.85 8.00 -7.35
CA PRO A 16 -6.02 6.78 -7.43
C PRO A 16 -4.58 7.09 -7.83
N LEU A 17 -3.65 6.27 -7.37
CA LEU A 17 -2.23 6.48 -7.57
C LEU A 17 -1.54 5.17 -7.99
N ALA A 18 -0.86 5.20 -9.13
CA ALA A 18 0.02 4.10 -9.52
C ALA A 18 1.33 4.26 -8.76
N CYS A 19 1.70 3.25 -8.00
CA CYS A 19 2.88 3.28 -7.15
C CYS A 19 3.35 1.86 -6.86
N GLU A 20 4.26 1.71 -5.91
CA GLU A 20 4.72 0.42 -5.46
C GLU A 20 4.35 0.24 -4.00
N VAL A 21 4.14 -1.00 -3.57
CA VAL A 21 3.77 -1.31 -2.19
C VAL A 21 4.61 -2.47 -1.67
N GLN A 22 5.05 -2.34 -0.43
CA GLN A 22 5.65 -3.42 0.34
C GLN A 22 4.65 -3.83 1.41
N LEU A 23 4.30 -5.11 1.44
CA LEU A 23 3.22 -5.62 2.28
C LEU A 23 3.72 -6.34 3.52
N ARG A 24 5.03 -6.47 3.68
CA ARG A 24 5.65 -7.00 4.88
C ARG A 24 7.13 -6.66 4.89
N ALA A 25 7.70 -6.60 6.09
CA ALA A 25 9.13 -6.34 6.26
C ALA A 25 9.94 -7.40 5.52
N HIS A 26 10.99 -6.97 4.83
CA HIS A 26 11.88 -7.83 4.03
C HIS A 26 11.16 -8.55 2.88
N GLY A 27 9.94 -8.14 2.57
CA GLY A 27 9.21 -8.69 1.43
C GLY A 27 9.53 -7.94 0.14
N ALA A 28 9.11 -8.53 -0.97
CA ALA A 28 9.24 -7.89 -2.27
C ALA A 28 8.33 -6.66 -2.38
N VAL A 29 8.71 -5.74 -3.24
CA VAL A 29 7.88 -4.58 -3.60
C VAL A 29 7.04 -4.96 -4.81
N HIS A 30 5.76 -4.62 -4.78
CA HIS A 30 4.81 -4.93 -5.85
C HIS A 30 4.29 -3.64 -6.47
N GLY A 31 4.16 -3.64 -7.80
CA GLY A 31 3.43 -2.56 -8.46
C GLY A 31 1.95 -2.61 -8.08
N CYS A 32 1.34 -1.46 -7.91
CA CYS A 32 -0.07 -1.40 -7.55
C CYS A 32 -0.70 -0.08 -7.97
N VAL A 33 -2.04 -0.07 -7.92
CA VAL A 33 -2.81 1.17 -7.98
C VAL A 33 -3.52 1.29 -6.63
N ALA A 34 -3.26 2.38 -5.92
CA ALA A 34 -3.91 2.66 -4.65
C ALA A 34 -5.17 3.48 -4.90
N HIS A 35 -6.29 3.02 -4.37
CA HIS A 35 -7.58 3.70 -4.47
C HIS A 35 -8.05 4.12 -3.10
N GLU A 36 -8.76 5.22 -3.02
CA GLU A 36 -9.42 5.64 -1.80
C GLU A 36 -10.60 4.71 -1.52
N ASP A 37 -10.73 4.27 -0.27
CA ASP A 37 -11.80 3.37 0.15
C ASP A 37 -12.18 3.69 1.59
N GLY A 38 -13.21 4.52 1.74
CA GLY A 38 -13.57 5.05 3.05
C GLY A 38 -12.43 5.90 3.60
N SER A 39 -11.99 5.60 4.81
CA SER A 39 -10.86 6.29 5.44
C SER A 39 -9.52 5.61 5.15
N GLY A 40 -9.53 4.53 4.37
CA GLY A 40 -8.33 3.76 4.08
C GLY A 40 -8.08 3.63 2.59
N TRP A 41 -7.39 2.55 2.23
CA TRP A 41 -7.03 2.26 0.85
C TRP A 41 -7.53 0.90 0.40
N ARG A 42 -7.75 0.80 -0.91
CA ARG A 42 -7.90 -0.45 -1.62
C ARG A 42 -6.73 -0.53 -2.59
N LEU A 43 -5.88 -1.54 -2.44
CA LEU A 43 -4.67 -1.69 -3.25
C LEU A 43 -4.90 -2.78 -4.28
N GLU A 44 -4.84 -2.38 -5.55
CA GLU A 44 -4.97 -3.28 -6.68
C GLU A 44 -3.55 -3.61 -7.16
N LEU A 45 -3.11 -4.83 -6.89
CA LEU A 45 -1.75 -5.25 -7.23
C LEU A 45 -1.67 -5.66 -8.70
N THR A 46 -0.56 -5.33 -9.34
CA THR A 46 -0.32 -5.74 -10.74
C THR A 46 0.05 -7.21 -10.82
N THR A 47 0.60 -7.78 -9.75
CA THR A 47 0.91 -9.21 -9.66
C THR A 47 0.43 -9.73 -8.32
N PRO A 48 0.04 -11.01 -8.23
CA PRO A 48 -0.40 -11.57 -6.94
C PRO A 48 0.72 -11.51 -5.91
N ALA A 49 0.34 -11.21 -4.65
CA ALA A 49 1.24 -11.25 -3.52
C ALA A 49 0.83 -12.37 -2.58
N ARG A 50 1.81 -13.03 -1.97
CA ARG A 50 1.58 -14.12 -1.03
C ARG A 50 1.92 -13.67 0.38
N GLY A 51 1.31 -14.33 1.36
CA GLY A 51 1.64 -14.08 2.77
C GLY A 51 1.16 -12.75 3.28
N ILE A 52 0.09 -12.21 2.69
CA ILE A 52 -0.53 -10.99 3.18
C ILE A 52 -1.27 -11.31 4.47
N ALA A 53 -0.99 -10.56 5.53
CA ALA A 53 -1.61 -10.81 6.82
C ALA A 53 -2.19 -9.53 7.40
N PRO A 54 -3.42 -9.58 7.94
CA PRO A 54 -3.98 -8.45 8.66
C PRO A 54 -3.07 -8.03 9.81
N GLY A 55 -2.99 -6.73 10.06
CA GLY A 55 -2.16 -6.17 11.12
C GLY A 55 -0.77 -5.78 10.67
N GLN A 56 -0.30 -6.25 9.53
CA GLN A 56 0.99 -5.83 9.00
C GLN A 56 0.88 -4.49 8.28
N ALA A 57 2.00 -3.80 8.13
CA ALA A 57 2.03 -2.53 7.45
C ALA A 57 2.06 -2.71 5.93
N ALA A 58 1.31 -1.85 5.24
CA ALA A 58 1.43 -1.67 3.80
C ALA A 58 2.13 -0.33 3.59
N VAL A 59 3.29 -0.34 2.95
CA VAL A 59 4.10 0.87 2.74
C VAL A 59 4.13 1.20 1.27
N LEU A 60 3.69 2.41 0.92
CA LEU A 60 3.69 2.87 -0.47
C LEU A 60 4.98 3.58 -0.79
N TYR A 61 5.52 3.27 -1.96
CA TYR A 61 6.76 3.85 -2.47
C TYR A 61 6.57 4.47 -3.84
N GLU A 62 7.37 5.47 -4.12
CA GLU A 62 7.56 6.00 -5.45
C GLU A 62 9.07 6.03 -5.67
N GLY A 63 9.59 5.04 -6.40
CA GLY A 63 11.03 4.81 -6.46
C GLY A 63 11.57 4.49 -5.06
N ASP A 64 12.55 5.25 -4.60
CA ASP A 64 13.14 5.07 -3.28
C ASP A 64 12.42 5.86 -2.19
N ARG A 65 11.42 6.65 -2.57
CA ARG A 65 10.73 7.52 -1.61
C ARG A 65 9.55 6.80 -0.98
N VAL A 66 9.52 6.78 0.33
CA VAL A 66 8.35 6.32 1.08
C VAL A 66 7.30 7.42 1.04
N LEU A 67 6.11 7.09 0.54
CA LEU A 67 5.01 8.04 0.45
C LEU A 67 4.11 7.97 1.67
N ALA A 68 3.77 6.76 2.11
CA ALA A 68 2.77 6.57 3.15
C ALA A 68 2.82 5.15 3.68
N SER A 69 2.17 4.93 4.81
CA SER A 69 1.96 3.60 5.35
C SER A 69 0.54 3.47 5.88
N ALA A 70 0.04 2.24 5.93
CA ALA A 70 -1.25 1.92 6.51
C ALA A 70 -1.19 0.51 7.08
N THR A 71 -2.23 0.11 7.80
CA THR A 71 -2.31 -1.22 8.40
C THR A 71 -3.23 -2.09 7.56
N ILE A 72 -2.75 -3.25 7.14
CA ILE A 72 -3.54 -4.21 6.37
C ILE A 72 -4.70 -4.70 7.24
N SER A 73 -5.90 -4.59 6.71
CA SER A 73 -7.13 -4.98 7.42
C SER A 73 -7.64 -6.36 7.00
#